data_0fc94e2d3c0a1312bf73b5225e5830bf
#
_entry.id   0fc94e2d3c0a1312bf73b5225e5830bf
#
_cell.length_a   1.000
_cell.length_b   1.000
_cell.length_c   1.000
_cell.angle_alpha   90.00
_cell.angle_beta   90.00
_cell.angle_gamma   90.00
#
_symmetry.space_group_name_H-M   'P 1'
#
loop_
_entity.id
_entity.type
_entity.pdbx_description
1 polymer ?
#
loop_
_entity_poly.entity_id
_entity_poly.type
_entity_poly.pdbx_seq_one_letter_code
_entity_poly.pdbx_strand_id
1 'polypeptide(L)'
;MISVAHGLPPLTESARRRRNAAVLLGLGLLLCAGCEEELGSPPPPPDGPSAVRACVTADGELIADLDDDGRADRVADPTGQGVDLTVTFAAGSAHENAAGPRALADHAGEHQNYVRVAVADFDRDGWSDLVVVAGRNPAGDDPVPPRLAELRLGPFSNTGRGQKIVRLDLGPTRNIAVADYDHDRHPDLAAYTYTGDGTYATEARLGESARGLGPDTGEFTVEDTDHGSPEALPHTGLAPFYPACRPDDTTG
;
A
#
# COMPACT_ATOMS: atom_id res chain seq x y z
N MET A 1 -26.67 2.87 -64.12
CA MET A 1 -26.88 1.70 -64.95
C MET A 1 -26.47 0.48 -64.19
N ILE A 2 -27.43 -0.32 -64.07
CA ILE A 2 -27.59 -1.75 -63.80
C ILE A 2 -27.47 -2.17 -62.35
N SER A 3 -28.64 -2.28 -61.80
CA SER A 3 -29.24 -3.11 -60.78
C SER A 3 -29.09 -4.61 -61.14
N VAL A 4 -28.86 -5.48 -60.13
CA VAL A 4 -29.51 -6.82 -60.05
C VAL A 4 -29.52 -7.29 -58.59
N ALA A 5 -30.72 -7.59 -58.16
CA ALA A 5 -31.10 -8.23 -56.90
C ALA A 5 -31.17 -9.76 -57.08
N HIS A 6 -31.58 -10.44 -56.00
CA HIS A 6 -32.05 -11.84 -55.82
C HIS A 6 -30.97 -12.72 -55.15
N GLY A 7 -31.26 -13.52 -54.18
CA GLY A 7 -32.51 -13.93 -53.57
C GLY A 7 -32.20 -14.89 -52.41
N LEU A 8 -33.01 -14.87 -51.38
CA LEU A 8 -33.16 -15.96 -50.38
C LEU A 8 -34.01 -17.10 -50.97
N PRO A 9 -33.77 -18.33 -50.59
CA PRO A 9 -34.78 -19.14 -49.95
C PRO A 9 -34.20 -20.28 -49.06
N PRO A 10 -35.01 -21.21 -48.54
CA PRO A 10 -35.95 -21.09 -47.45
C PRO A 10 -35.67 -22.08 -46.32
N LEU A 11 -36.41 -21.90 -45.24
CA LEU A 11 -36.55 -22.83 -44.11
C LEU A 11 -37.10 -24.20 -44.52
N THR A 12 -36.55 -25.25 -43.99
CA THR A 12 -37.25 -26.52 -43.84
C THR A 12 -37.20 -27.02 -42.37
N GLU A 13 -38.36 -26.98 -41.84
CA GLU A 13 -38.81 -27.61 -40.63
C GLU A 13 -38.85 -29.12 -40.85
N SER A 14 -38.33 -29.94 -39.91
CA SER A 14 -38.81 -31.31 -39.74
C SER A 14 -38.69 -31.73 -38.29
N ALA A 15 -39.84 -32.00 -37.79
CA ALA A 15 -40.13 -32.40 -36.41
C ALA A 15 -39.93 -33.91 -36.20
N ARG A 16 -39.89 -34.29 -34.92
CA ARG A 16 -40.24 -35.57 -34.27
C ARG A 16 -39.18 -36.68 -34.21
N ARG A 17 -38.70 -37.01 -33.04
CA ARG A 17 -39.32 -38.09 -32.19
C ARG A 17 -38.57 -38.27 -30.88
N ARG A 18 -39.36 -38.40 -29.88
CA ARG A 18 -39.03 -38.82 -28.51
C ARG A 18 -38.36 -40.20 -28.50
N ARG A 19 -37.43 -40.41 -27.57
CA ARG A 19 -37.40 -41.58 -26.69
C ARG A 19 -36.45 -41.38 -25.53
N ASN A 20 -36.99 -41.64 -24.35
CA ASN A 20 -36.36 -41.65 -23.04
C ASN A 20 -35.25 -42.71 -22.99
N ALA A 21 -34.12 -42.32 -22.45
CA ALA A 21 -33.21 -43.23 -21.77
C ALA A 21 -32.60 -42.48 -20.60
N ALA A 22 -33.13 -42.78 -19.43
CA ALA A 22 -32.50 -42.45 -18.16
C ALA A 22 -31.24 -43.29 -18.03
N VAL A 23 -30.10 -42.65 -17.95
CA VAL A 23 -28.88 -43.30 -17.44
C VAL A 23 -28.41 -42.44 -16.29
N LEU A 24 -28.66 -42.94 -15.10
CA LEU A 24 -27.99 -42.59 -13.87
C LEU A 24 -26.49 -42.87 -14.04
N LEU A 25 -25.69 -41.85 -14.14
CA LEU A 25 -24.24 -41.98 -14.00
C LEU A 25 -23.79 -41.02 -12.94
N GLY A 26 -23.26 -41.66 -11.95
CA GLY A 26 -22.74 -41.26 -10.68
C GLY A 26 -21.99 -39.94 -10.64
N LEU A 27 -22.36 -39.26 -9.64
CA LEU A 27 -21.79 -38.27 -8.84
C LEU A 27 -20.28 -38.49 -8.61
N GLY A 28 -19.48 -37.79 -9.31
CA GLY A 28 -18.08 -37.58 -9.03
C GLY A 28 -17.81 -36.09 -8.96
N LEU A 29 -18.41 -35.39 -8.00
CA LEU A 29 -17.90 -34.07 -7.58
C LEU A 29 -16.59 -34.33 -6.83
N LEU A 30 -15.50 -34.40 -7.57
CA LEU A 30 -14.21 -34.05 -7.01
C LEU A 30 -14.29 -32.55 -6.65
N LEU A 31 -14.55 -32.32 -5.39
CA LEU A 31 -14.18 -31.06 -4.72
C LEU A 31 -12.65 -30.98 -4.82
N CYS A 32 -12.15 -30.41 -5.91
CA CYS A 32 -10.89 -29.72 -5.86
C CYS A 32 -11.13 -28.55 -4.89
N ALA A 33 -10.94 -28.80 -3.59
CA ALA A 33 -10.54 -27.77 -2.67
C ALA A 33 -9.19 -27.29 -3.22
N GLY A 34 -9.24 -26.33 -4.14
CA GLY A 34 -8.09 -25.50 -4.47
C GLY A 34 -7.65 -24.92 -3.14
N CYS A 35 -6.43 -25.23 -2.72
CA CYS A 35 -5.70 -24.34 -1.87
C CYS A 35 -5.55 -23.05 -2.67
N GLU A 36 -6.54 -22.17 -2.63
CA GLU A 36 -6.29 -20.76 -2.73
C GLU A 36 -5.43 -20.49 -1.50
N GLU A 37 -4.13 -20.30 -1.69
CA GLU A 37 -3.33 -19.59 -0.73
C GLU A 37 -4.14 -18.33 -0.42
N GLU A 38 -4.64 -18.24 0.78
CA GLU A 38 -5.33 -17.04 1.29
C GLU A 38 -4.32 -15.92 1.24
N LEU A 39 -4.27 -15.25 0.11
CA LEU A 39 -3.63 -13.95 -0.05
C LEU A 39 -4.25 -13.07 1.03
N GLY A 40 -3.46 -12.73 2.04
CA GLY A 40 -3.93 -12.06 3.25
C GLY A 40 -5.04 -11.07 2.96
N SER A 41 -6.23 -11.38 3.42
CA SER A 41 -7.36 -10.45 3.30
C SER A 41 -7.04 -9.19 4.09
N PRO A 42 -7.53 -8.02 3.68
CA PRO A 42 -7.44 -6.86 4.54
C PRO A 42 -8.13 -7.16 5.88
N PRO A 43 -7.70 -6.56 6.98
CA PRO A 43 -8.44 -6.62 8.24
C PRO A 43 -9.90 -6.21 8.04
N PRO A 44 -10.84 -6.66 8.86
CA PRO A 44 -12.21 -6.15 8.81
C PRO A 44 -12.22 -4.63 9.04
N PRO A 45 -13.22 -3.90 8.51
CA PRO A 45 -13.36 -2.49 8.82
C PRO A 45 -13.51 -2.29 10.33
N PRO A 46 -12.72 -1.36 10.92
CA PRO A 46 -12.76 -1.14 12.37
C PRO A 46 -14.11 -0.55 12.81
N ASP A 47 -14.62 -1.01 13.95
CA ASP A 47 -15.85 -0.48 14.54
C ASP A 47 -15.62 0.86 15.27
N GLY A 48 -14.40 1.35 15.35
CA GLY A 48 -14.03 2.58 16.05
C GLY A 48 -12.52 2.81 16.08
N PRO A 49 -12.03 3.75 16.89
CA PRO A 49 -10.60 3.98 17.03
C PRO A 49 -9.91 2.77 17.65
N SER A 50 -8.62 2.58 17.34
CA SER A 50 -7.82 1.51 17.90
C SER A 50 -7.88 1.44 19.43
N ALA A 51 -8.00 0.22 19.96
CA ALA A 51 -7.92 -0.03 21.40
C ALA A 51 -6.50 0.19 21.96
N VAL A 52 -5.49 0.03 21.12
CA VAL A 52 -4.09 0.29 21.42
C VAL A 52 -3.75 1.73 21.07
N ARG A 53 -3.40 2.51 22.07
CA ARG A 53 -2.95 3.88 21.83
C ARG A 53 -1.58 3.87 21.17
N ALA A 54 -1.50 4.41 19.95
CA ALA A 54 -0.23 4.58 19.27
C ALA A 54 0.76 5.44 20.08
N CYS A 55 2.01 4.98 20.17
CA CYS A 55 3.08 5.67 20.88
C CYS A 55 4.45 5.38 20.24
N VAL A 56 5.46 6.18 20.57
CA VAL A 56 6.82 6.02 20.06
C VAL A 56 7.77 5.67 21.19
N THR A 57 8.60 4.65 20.98
CA THR A 57 9.64 4.23 21.91
C THR A 57 10.81 5.22 21.95
N ALA A 58 11.69 5.09 22.93
CA ALA A 58 12.91 5.91 23.01
C ALA A 58 13.84 5.72 21.79
N ASP A 59 13.76 4.56 21.13
CA ASP A 59 14.55 4.23 19.94
C ASP A 59 13.86 4.69 18.64
N GLY A 60 12.71 5.37 18.74
CA GLY A 60 11.98 5.94 17.59
C GLY A 60 11.04 4.96 16.88
N GLU A 61 10.79 3.77 17.43
CA GLU A 61 9.86 2.80 16.86
C GLU A 61 8.41 3.15 17.22
N LEU A 62 7.50 2.97 16.26
CA LEU A 62 6.06 3.09 16.50
C LEU A 62 5.51 1.79 17.10
N ILE A 63 4.73 1.93 18.15
CA ILE A 63 3.90 0.87 18.73
C ILE A 63 2.45 1.24 18.47
N ALA A 64 1.71 0.39 17.77
CA ALA A 64 0.30 0.60 17.43
C ALA A 64 -0.36 -0.73 17.11
N ASP A 65 -1.67 -0.80 17.13
CA ASP A 65 -2.43 -1.92 16.57
C ASP A 65 -2.63 -1.62 15.07
N LEU A 66 -1.96 -2.39 14.23
CA LEU A 66 -1.93 -2.15 12.78
C LEU A 66 -2.96 -2.99 12.01
N ASP A 67 -3.43 -4.10 12.59
CA ASP A 67 -4.30 -5.08 11.94
C ASP A 67 -5.67 -5.28 12.64
N ASP A 68 -5.99 -4.42 13.63
CA ASP A 68 -7.26 -4.44 14.39
C ASP A 68 -7.48 -5.74 15.19
N ASP A 69 -6.39 -6.32 15.70
CA ASP A 69 -6.47 -7.50 16.56
C ASP A 69 -6.49 -7.16 18.08
N GLY A 70 -6.38 -5.87 18.40
CA GLY A 70 -6.36 -5.34 19.76
C GLY A 70 -5.04 -5.52 20.50
N ARG A 71 -3.96 -5.82 19.77
CA ARG A 71 -2.61 -6.01 20.33
C ARG A 71 -1.66 -4.98 19.74
N ALA A 72 -0.54 -4.79 20.45
CA ALA A 72 0.46 -3.83 20.02
C ALA A 72 1.44 -4.46 19.02
N ASP A 73 1.47 -3.91 17.83
CA ASP A 73 2.46 -4.20 16.78
C ASP A 73 3.60 -3.19 16.86
N ARG A 74 4.70 -3.47 16.15
CA ARG A 74 5.88 -2.62 16.13
C ARG A 74 6.31 -2.28 14.73
N VAL A 75 6.61 -1.01 14.49
CA VAL A 75 7.21 -0.52 13.24
C VAL A 75 8.57 0.07 13.55
N ALA A 76 9.59 -0.44 12.89
CA ALA A 76 10.96 0.07 12.95
C ALA A 76 11.41 0.53 11.56
N ASP A 77 11.86 1.76 11.44
CA ASP A 77 12.53 2.29 10.23
C ASP A 77 13.87 2.93 10.63
N PRO A 78 14.94 2.11 10.74
CA PRO A 78 16.22 2.58 11.26
C PRO A 78 16.88 3.66 10.39
N THR A 79 16.50 3.74 9.13
CA THR A 79 17.02 4.76 8.21
C THR A 79 16.14 6.00 8.14
N GLY A 80 14.88 5.90 8.52
CA GLY A 80 13.87 6.96 8.35
C GLY A 80 13.60 7.29 6.87
N GLN A 81 13.91 6.35 5.94
CA GLN A 81 13.81 6.57 4.50
C GLN A 81 12.97 5.52 3.76
N GLY A 82 12.27 4.68 4.51
CA GLY A 82 11.37 3.66 3.98
C GLY A 82 12.07 2.51 3.25
N VAL A 83 13.38 2.36 3.42
CA VAL A 83 14.19 1.32 2.74
C VAL A 83 14.17 0.02 3.50
N ASP A 84 14.46 0.10 4.80
CA ASP A 84 14.64 -1.03 5.71
C ASP A 84 13.55 -1.09 6.79
N LEU A 85 12.40 -0.45 6.53
CA LEU A 85 11.27 -0.50 7.45
C LEU A 85 10.83 -1.95 7.66
N THR A 86 10.56 -2.29 8.91
CA THR A 86 10.05 -3.60 9.31
C THR A 86 8.83 -3.41 10.20
N VAL A 87 7.75 -4.10 9.89
CA VAL A 87 6.58 -4.26 10.74
C VAL A 87 6.65 -5.63 11.41
N THR A 88 6.53 -5.68 12.73
CA THR A 88 6.42 -6.92 13.48
C THR A 88 5.03 -6.96 14.10
N PHE A 89 4.19 -7.85 13.61
CA PHE A 89 2.86 -8.08 14.16
C PHE A 89 2.91 -8.92 15.42
N ALA A 90 1.98 -8.67 16.33
CA ALA A 90 1.93 -9.30 17.63
C ALA A 90 1.81 -10.83 17.54
N ALA A 91 2.40 -11.54 18.48
CA ALA A 91 2.32 -13.00 18.55
C ALA A 91 0.88 -13.46 18.75
N GLY A 92 0.44 -14.43 17.93
CA GLY A 92 -0.93 -14.94 17.95
C GLY A 92 -1.95 -14.07 17.20
N SER A 93 -1.51 -13.01 16.52
CA SER A 93 -2.25 -12.30 15.49
C SER A 93 -2.48 -13.23 14.29
N ALA A 94 -3.53 -12.99 13.52
CA ALA A 94 -3.74 -13.64 12.22
C ALA A 94 -2.60 -13.35 11.23
N HIS A 95 -1.85 -12.29 11.50
CA HIS A 95 -0.76 -11.78 10.69
C HIS A 95 0.62 -11.91 11.36
N GLU A 96 0.70 -12.74 12.40
CA GLU A 96 1.96 -12.98 13.13
C GLU A 96 3.09 -13.26 12.16
N ASN A 97 3.99 -12.32 12.02
CA ASN A 97 5.31 -12.43 11.37
C ASN A 97 5.88 -11.03 11.15
N ALA A 98 7.16 -10.94 10.94
CA ALA A 98 7.78 -9.69 10.51
C ALA A 98 7.60 -9.50 8.99
N ALA A 99 7.13 -8.33 8.59
CA ALA A 99 6.94 -7.94 7.20
C ALA A 99 7.86 -6.77 6.84
N GLY A 100 8.70 -6.96 5.84
CA GLY A 100 9.51 -5.89 5.25
C GLY A 100 8.81 -5.24 4.06
N PRO A 101 9.46 -4.25 3.40
CA PRO A 101 8.84 -3.47 2.33
C PRO A 101 8.24 -4.30 1.20
N ARG A 102 8.91 -5.38 0.80
CA ARG A 102 8.42 -6.25 -0.29
C ARG A 102 7.17 -7.03 0.09
N ALA A 103 7.10 -7.54 1.31
CA ALA A 103 5.91 -8.23 1.81
C ALA A 103 4.74 -7.26 1.91
N LEU A 104 4.95 -6.06 2.45
CA LEU A 104 3.94 -5.01 2.55
C LEU A 104 3.48 -4.46 1.19
N ALA A 105 4.25 -4.61 0.14
CA ALA A 105 3.84 -4.26 -1.22
C ALA A 105 2.98 -5.33 -1.91
N ASP A 106 2.76 -6.48 -1.27
CA ASP A 106 2.08 -7.64 -1.83
C ASP A 106 2.74 -8.12 -3.14
N HIS A 107 2.03 -8.84 -3.99
CA HIS A 107 2.52 -9.27 -5.30
C HIS A 107 3.06 -8.15 -6.20
N ALA A 108 2.57 -6.93 -6.02
CA ALA A 108 3.08 -5.79 -6.76
C ALA A 108 4.57 -5.51 -6.50
N GLY A 109 5.08 -5.90 -5.32
CA GLY A 109 6.48 -5.73 -4.94
C GLY A 109 7.45 -6.79 -5.48
N GLU A 110 6.96 -7.98 -5.86
CA GLU A 110 7.80 -9.14 -6.19
C GLU A 110 8.79 -8.91 -7.34
N HIS A 111 8.39 -8.16 -8.36
CA HIS A 111 9.16 -7.93 -9.58
C HIS A 111 9.70 -6.50 -9.70
N GLN A 112 9.70 -5.74 -8.61
CA GLN A 112 10.21 -4.37 -8.62
C GLN A 112 11.69 -4.32 -8.19
N ASN A 113 12.44 -3.36 -8.75
CA ASN A 113 13.83 -3.17 -8.37
C ASN A 113 13.94 -2.55 -6.97
N TYR A 114 13.00 -1.69 -6.64
CA TYR A 114 12.92 -1.05 -5.33
C TYR A 114 11.49 -1.07 -4.79
N VAL A 115 11.40 -1.11 -3.48
CA VAL A 115 10.17 -0.89 -2.70
C VAL A 115 10.52 0.03 -1.54
N ARG A 116 9.65 1.02 -1.29
CA ARG A 116 9.73 1.95 -0.17
C ARG A 116 8.41 1.96 0.55
N VAL A 117 8.46 2.01 1.86
CA VAL A 117 7.25 2.02 2.69
C VAL A 117 7.40 3.03 3.83
N ALA A 118 6.28 3.66 4.20
CA ALA A 118 6.19 4.50 5.39
C ALA A 118 4.89 4.19 6.12
N VAL A 119 4.90 4.29 7.44
CA VAL A 119 3.74 4.02 8.29
C VAL A 119 3.52 5.21 9.22
N ALA A 120 2.34 5.81 9.14
CA ALA A 120 1.85 6.85 10.04
C ALA A 120 0.34 7.03 9.87
N ASP A 121 -0.32 7.71 10.80
CA ASP A 121 -1.74 8.07 10.70
C ASP A 121 -1.89 9.35 9.87
N PHE A 122 -1.94 9.19 8.53
CA PHE A 122 -1.97 10.33 7.58
C PHE A 122 -3.36 10.96 7.45
N ASP A 123 -4.45 10.24 7.76
CA ASP A 123 -5.81 10.77 7.66
C ASP A 123 -6.45 11.13 9.00
N ARG A 124 -5.71 10.93 10.11
CA ARG A 124 -6.10 11.32 11.48
C ARG A 124 -7.33 10.58 12.00
N ASP A 125 -7.54 9.37 11.57
CA ASP A 125 -8.65 8.55 12.04
C ASP A 125 -8.30 7.71 13.28
N GLY A 126 -7.02 7.70 13.66
CA GLY A 126 -6.47 6.98 14.81
C GLY A 126 -5.93 5.60 14.46
N TRP A 127 -5.97 5.21 13.19
CA TRP A 127 -5.33 4.02 12.65
C TRP A 127 -4.08 4.41 11.87
N SER A 128 -3.07 3.58 11.94
CA SER A 128 -1.87 3.80 11.13
C SER A 128 -2.10 3.36 9.70
N ASP A 129 -1.73 4.21 8.75
CA ASP A 129 -1.78 3.97 7.32
C ASP A 129 -0.43 3.49 6.80
N LEU A 130 -0.45 2.92 5.61
CA LEU A 130 0.73 2.42 4.91
C LEU A 130 0.90 3.09 3.55
N VAL A 131 1.99 3.83 3.36
CA VAL A 131 2.44 4.26 2.03
C VAL A 131 3.32 3.18 1.42
N VAL A 132 3.04 2.83 0.18
CA VAL A 132 3.86 1.88 -0.60
C VAL A 132 4.23 2.51 -1.93
N VAL A 133 5.52 2.58 -2.21
CA VAL A 133 6.06 3.00 -3.50
C VAL A 133 6.98 1.90 -4.03
N ALA A 134 6.70 1.42 -5.24
CA ALA A 134 7.51 0.37 -5.84
C ALA A 134 7.65 0.56 -7.34
N GLY A 135 8.86 0.30 -7.86
CA GLY A 135 9.14 0.53 -9.26
C GLY A 135 10.43 -0.13 -9.75
N ARG A 136 10.76 0.19 -10.98
CA ARG A 136 12.01 -0.21 -11.61
C ARG A 136 12.96 0.97 -11.65
N ASN A 137 14.25 0.70 -11.52
CA ASN A 137 15.24 1.73 -11.77
C ASN A 137 15.16 2.16 -13.25
N PRO A 138 15.14 3.46 -13.54
CA PRO A 138 15.15 3.93 -14.91
C PRO A 138 16.42 3.43 -15.61
N ALA A 139 16.26 3.02 -16.86
CA ALA A 139 17.37 2.72 -17.74
C ALA A 139 17.56 3.96 -18.64
N GLY A 140 18.42 4.88 -18.24
CA GLY A 140 18.67 6.15 -18.94
C GLY A 140 18.20 7.36 -18.13
N ASP A 141 18.11 8.51 -18.79
CA ASP A 141 17.84 9.80 -18.14
C ASP A 141 16.34 10.14 -18.08
N ASP A 142 15.48 9.34 -18.68
CA ASP A 142 14.04 9.58 -18.65
C ASP A 142 13.44 9.24 -17.27
N PRO A 143 12.66 10.14 -16.66
CA PRO A 143 11.95 9.86 -15.44
C PRO A 143 10.82 8.85 -15.69
N VAL A 144 10.92 7.66 -15.10
CA VAL A 144 9.89 6.61 -15.20
C VAL A 144 9.12 6.54 -13.89
N PRO A 145 7.81 6.88 -13.88
CA PRO A 145 7.00 6.81 -12.67
C PRO A 145 7.01 5.41 -12.02
N PRO A 146 6.82 5.31 -10.71
CA PRO A 146 6.69 4.03 -10.03
C PRO A 146 5.49 3.26 -10.58
N ARG A 147 5.59 1.94 -10.58
CA ARG A 147 4.45 1.09 -10.94
C ARG A 147 3.37 1.07 -9.89
N LEU A 148 3.79 1.27 -8.65
CA LEU A 148 2.94 1.34 -7.48
C LEU A 148 3.33 2.57 -6.70
N ALA A 149 2.38 3.45 -6.45
CA ALA A 149 2.47 4.55 -5.51
C ALA A 149 1.09 4.71 -4.88
N GLU A 150 0.94 4.22 -3.66
CA GLU A 150 -0.34 4.10 -2.98
C GLU A 150 -0.22 4.45 -1.51
N LEU A 151 -1.23 5.14 -1.00
CA LEU A 151 -1.56 5.17 0.41
C LEU A 151 -2.67 4.15 0.64
N ARG A 152 -2.49 3.28 1.58
CA ARG A 152 -3.44 2.26 2.02
C ARG A 152 -3.88 2.58 3.42
N LEU A 153 -5.12 3.03 3.55
CA LEU A 153 -5.69 3.44 4.83
C LEU A 153 -5.82 2.25 5.76
N GLY A 154 -5.46 2.46 7.01
CA GLY A 154 -5.47 1.46 8.06
C GLY A 154 -6.86 1.01 8.52
N PRO A 155 -6.93 -0.06 9.30
CA PRO A 155 -5.88 -1.01 9.62
C PRO A 155 -5.44 -1.84 8.39
N PHE A 156 -4.24 -2.45 8.43
CA PHE A 156 -3.69 -3.20 7.31
C PHE A 156 -3.03 -4.52 7.74
N SER A 157 -3.00 -5.49 6.84
CA SER A 157 -2.44 -6.83 7.06
C SER A 157 -0.91 -6.86 6.89
N ASN A 158 -0.30 -8.00 7.22
CA ASN A 158 1.13 -8.28 6.99
C ASN A 158 1.56 -8.29 5.51
N THR A 159 0.61 -8.34 4.58
CA THR A 159 0.83 -8.13 3.14
C THR A 159 0.55 -6.70 2.71
N GLY A 160 0.28 -5.81 3.67
CA GLY A 160 0.00 -4.40 3.44
C GLY A 160 -1.35 -4.11 2.81
N ARG A 161 -2.32 -5.01 2.91
CA ARG A 161 -3.70 -4.75 2.44
C ARG A 161 -4.45 -3.95 3.49
N GLY A 162 -4.79 -2.72 3.14
CA GLY A 162 -5.57 -1.81 3.97
C GLY A 162 -7.04 -1.74 3.57
N GLN A 163 -7.79 -0.88 4.24
CA GLN A 163 -9.24 -0.70 4.07
C GLN A 163 -9.59 -0.01 2.76
N LYS A 164 -8.78 0.95 2.35
CA LYS A 164 -8.96 1.75 1.14
C LYS A 164 -7.62 2.08 0.53
N ILE A 165 -7.57 2.09 -0.80
CA ILE A 165 -6.38 2.49 -1.55
C ILE A 165 -6.61 3.86 -2.16
N VAL A 166 -5.67 4.77 -1.89
CA VAL A 166 -5.57 6.08 -2.54
C VAL A 166 -4.30 6.07 -3.39
N ARG A 167 -4.45 6.30 -4.69
CA ARG A 167 -3.29 6.40 -5.59
C ARG A 167 -2.60 7.73 -5.38
N LEU A 168 -1.27 7.67 -5.30
CA LEU A 168 -0.42 8.84 -5.22
C LEU A 168 0.20 9.10 -6.59
N ASP A 169 0.16 10.36 -7.02
CA ASP A 169 0.84 10.82 -8.23
C ASP A 169 2.25 11.25 -7.83
N LEU A 170 3.18 10.29 -7.80
CA LEU A 170 4.58 10.50 -7.46
C LEU A 170 5.45 10.25 -8.69
N GLY A 171 6.48 11.07 -8.83
CA GLY A 171 7.58 10.84 -9.77
C GLY A 171 8.40 9.58 -9.42
N PRO A 172 9.48 9.27 -10.16
CA PRO A 172 10.35 8.14 -9.89
C PRO A 172 11.03 8.28 -8.53
N THR A 173 10.40 7.74 -7.50
CA THR A 173 10.74 7.92 -6.09
C THR A 173 11.92 7.04 -5.70
N ARG A 174 12.92 7.62 -5.06
CA ARG A 174 14.10 6.92 -4.51
C ARG A 174 13.90 6.54 -3.05
N ASN A 175 13.46 7.49 -2.25
CA ASN A 175 13.23 7.34 -0.81
C ASN A 175 11.96 8.08 -0.43
N ILE A 176 11.36 7.66 0.69
CA ILE A 176 10.23 8.34 1.31
C ILE A 176 10.47 8.45 2.82
N ALA A 177 9.94 9.49 3.45
CA ALA A 177 10.04 9.70 4.89
C ALA A 177 8.77 10.35 5.43
N VAL A 178 8.52 10.19 6.72
CA VAL A 178 7.48 10.94 7.43
C VAL A 178 8.06 12.26 7.88
N ALA A 179 7.38 13.35 7.58
CA ALA A 179 7.79 14.73 7.90
C ALA A 179 6.62 15.54 8.43
N ASP A 180 6.90 16.76 8.88
CA ASP A 180 5.92 17.77 9.33
C ASP A 180 6.28 19.07 8.60
N TYR A 181 5.79 19.22 7.38
CA TYR A 181 6.15 20.32 6.50
C TYR A 181 5.49 21.65 6.87
N ASP A 182 4.22 21.61 7.21
CA ASP A 182 3.44 22.79 7.55
C ASP A 182 3.38 23.05 9.06
N HIS A 183 4.07 22.23 9.86
CA HIS A 183 4.18 22.34 11.32
C HIS A 183 2.85 22.25 12.06
N ASP A 184 1.91 21.52 11.51
CA ASP A 184 0.60 21.29 12.13
C ASP A 184 0.57 20.06 13.06
N ARG A 185 1.70 19.33 13.14
CA ARG A 185 1.89 18.09 13.91
C ARG A 185 1.08 16.91 13.39
N HIS A 186 0.79 16.90 12.12
CA HIS A 186 0.26 15.73 11.43
C HIS A 186 1.33 15.14 10.52
N PRO A 187 1.31 13.84 10.34
CA PRO A 187 2.25 13.20 9.45
C PRO A 187 2.02 13.66 8.01
N ASP A 188 3.08 14.18 7.40
CA ASP A 188 3.21 14.43 5.97
C ASP A 188 4.15 13.41 5.35
N LEU A 189 4.09 13.25 4.03
CA LEU A 189 5.02 12.42 3.29
C LEU A 189 6.05 13.29 2.56
N ALA A 190 7.33 13.05 2.82
CA ALA A 190 8.43 13.49 2.00
C ALA A 190 8.75 12.40 0.96
N ALA A 191 8.85 12.76 -0.32
CA ALA A 191 9.26 11.87 -1.38
C ALA A 191 10.43 12.46 -2.17
N TYR A 192 11.54 11.72 -2.24
CA TYR A 192 12.69 12.09 -3.05
C TYR A 192 12.57 11.47 -4.43
N THR A 193 12.32 12.30 -5.43
CA THR A 193 11.96 11.90 -6.78
C THR A 193 12.99 12.33 -7.80
N TYR A 194 13.19 11.51 -8.82
CA TYR A 194 14.05 11.83 -9.95
C TYR A 194 13.25 12.66 -10.97
N THR A 195 13.77 13.82 -11.35
CA THR A 195 13.10 14.76 -12.27
C THR A 195 13.66 14.73 -13.69
N GLY A 196 14.72 13.96 -13.94
CA GLY A 196 15.39 13.87 -15.24
C GLY A 196 16.79 14.49 -15.22
N ASP A 197 17.60 14.19 -16.23
CA ASP A 197 18.93 14.76 -16.45
C ASP A 197 19.87 14.70 -15.22
N GLY A 198 19.71 13.66 -14.39
CA GLY A 198 20.50 13.50 -13.16
C GLY A 198 20.02 14.37 -12.00
N THR A 199 18.92 15.10 -12.15
CA THR A 199 18.35 15.97 -11.10
C THR A 199 17.31 15.26 -10.26
N TYR A 200 17.11 15.74 -9.04
CA TYR A 200 16.15 15.23 -8.08
C TYR A 200 15.38 16.37 -7.43
N ALA A 201 14.23 16.06 -6.89
CA ALA A 201 13.48 16.98 -6.07
C ALA A 201 12.92 16.25 -4.84
N THR A 202 12.76 16.97 -3.75
CA THR A 202 11.97 16.51 -2.60
C THR A 202 10.59 17.11 -2.73
N GLU A 203 9.59 16.26 -2.89
CA GLU A 203 8.17 16.63 -2.92
C GLU A 203 7.54 16.41 -1.56
N ALA A 204 6.61 17.29 -1.18
CA ALA A 204 5.80 17.16 0.03
C ALA A 204 4.35 16.81 -0.31
N ARG A 205 3.79 15.86 0.43
CA ARG A 205 2.37 15.54 0.42
C ARG A 205 1.84 15.73 1.81
N LEU A 206 1.03 16.77 2.02
CA LEU A 206 0.48 17.09 3.33
C LEU A 206 -0.59 16.07 3.76
N GLY A 207 -0.61 15.76 5.04
CA GLY A 207 -1.64 14.91 5.63
C GLY A 207 -3.01 15.58 5.63
N GLU A 208 -4.04 14.88 5.16
CA GLU A 208 -5.41 15.40 5.06
C GLU A 208 -6.43 14.43 5.67
N SER A 209 -7.21 14.90 6.62
CA SER A 209 -8.20 14.08 7.37
C SER A 209 -9.22 13.31 6.53
N ALA A 210 -9.41 13.65 5.26
CA ALA A 210 -10.41 12.99 4.42
C ALA A 210 -9.83 12.05 3.36
N ARG A 211 -8.54 12.18 3.08
CA ARG A 211 -7.87 11.50 1.96
C ARG A 211 -6.59 10.79 2.36
N GLY A 212 -6.08 11.08 3.53
CA GLY A 212 -4.78 10.66 4.03
C GLY A 212 -3.67 11.58 3.54
N LEU A 213 -3.39 11.61 2.25
CA LEU A 213 -2.37 12.49 1.66
C LEU A 213 -2.98 13.33 0.54
N GLY A 214 -2.70 14.62 0.60
CA GLY A 214 -3.10 15.62 -0.39
C GLY A 214 -2.26 15.55 -1.68
N PRO A 215 -2.63 16.35 -2.69
CA PRO A 215 -1.84 16.54 -3.89
C PRO A 215 -0.55 17.30 -3.55
N ASP A 216 0.45 17.19 -4.42
CA ASP A 216 1.59 18.09 -4.38
C ASP A 216 1.14 19.52 -4.64
N THR A 217 1.47 20.42 -3.72
CA THR A 217 1.16 21.84 -3.84
C THR A 217 2.29 22.62 -4.52
N GLY A 218 3.46 22.01 -4.67
CA GLY A 218 4.68 22.65 -5.11
C GLY A 218 5.29 23.65 -4.10
N GLU A 219 4.57 23.96 -3.03
CA GLU A 219 4.99 24.95 -2.03
C GLU A 219 6.24 24.52 -1.26
N PHE A 220 6.32 23.23 -0.95
CA PHE A 220 7.43 22.65 -0.19
C PHE A 220 8.40 21.85 -1.05
N THR A 221 8.24 21.89 -2.38
CA THR A 221 9.12 21.17 -3.31
C THR A 221 10.47 21.88 -3.37
N VAL A 222 11.53 21.14 -3.07
CA VAL A 222 12.91 21.61 -3.14
C VAL A 222 13.63 20.85 -4.25
N GLU A 223 14.08 21.56 -5.28
CA GLU A 223 14.93 20.97 -6.33
C GLU A 223 16.35 20.84 -5.81
N ASP A 224 16.90 19.64 -5.88
CA ASP A 224 18.27 19.35 -5.55
C ASP A 224 19.11 19.39 -6.83
N THR A 225 20.00 20.38 -6.90
CA THR A 225 20.90 20.56 -8.03
C THR A 225 22.21 19.77 -7.91
N ASP A 226 22.46 19.16 -6.76
CA ASP A 226 23.63 18.32 -6.54
C ASP A 226 23.31 16.85 -6.84
N HIS A 227 23.94 16.36 -7.88
CA HIS A 227 23.77 15.05 -8.44
C HIS A 227 23.91 13.89 -7.43
N GLY A 228 22.80 13.43 -6.85
CA GLY A 228 22.72 12.03 -6.53
C GLY A 228 22.78 11.54 -5.10
N SER A 229 22.76 12.37 -4.09
CA SER A 229 22.46 11.88 -2.74
C SER A 229 21.53 12.85 -2.06
N PRO A 230 20.34 12.41 -1.65
CA PRO A 230 19.59 13.19 -0.70
C PRO A 230 20.46 13.31 0.53
N GLU A 231 20.96 14.48 0.83
CA GLU A 231 21.73 14.71 2.07
C GLU A 231 20.93 14.36 3.33
N ALA A 232 19.67 14.31 3.27
CA ALA A 232 18.67 13.59 4.06
C ALA A 232 17.31 14.13 3.60
N LEU A 233 16.39 13.25 3.26
CA LEU A 233 14.99 13.62 3.26
C LEU A 233 14.68 14.29 4.60
N PRO A 234 13.96 15.42 4.60
CA PRO A 234 13.46 15.95 5.85
C PRO A 234 12.58 14.87 6.48
N HIS A 235 13.11 14.24 7.52
CA HIS A 235 12.35 13.32 8.30
C HIS A 235 12.31 13.87 9.73
N THR A 236 11.11 13.98 10.26
CA THR A 236 10.90 14.52 11.59
C THR A 236 10.97 13.40 12.64
N GLY A 237 11.02 12.15 12.18
CA GLY A 237 10.74 10.98 13.02
C GLY A 237 9.28 10.97 13.44
N LEU A 238 8.89 10.02 14.27
CA LEU A 238 7.50 9.85 14.69
C LEU A 238 7.15 10.54 16.02
N ALA A 239 8.16 10.94 16.79
CA ALA A 239 7.99 11.54 18.12
C ALA A 239 7.13 12.83 18.15
N PRO A 240 7.10 13.70 17.14
CA PRO A 240 6.22 14.86 17.14
C PRO A 240 4.74 14.53 17.00
N PHE A 241 4.42 13.38 16.39
CA PHE A 241 3.06 12.97 16.05
C PHE A 241 2.44 12.07 17.12
N TYR A 242 3.26 11.32 17.84
CA TYR A 242 2.82 10.33 18.82
C TYR A 242 3.43 10.58 20.19
N PRO A 243 2.71 10.27 21.29
CA PRO A 243 3.26 10.36 22.62
C PRO A 243 4.38 9.33 22.81
N ALA A 244 5.25 9.55 23.79
CA ALA A 244 6.19 8.53 24.22
C ALA A 244 5.47 7.33 24.83
N CYS A 245 5.91 6.10 24.52
CA CYS A 245 5.38 4.89 25.08
C CYS A 245 5.64 4.84 26.60
N ARG A 246 4.68 4.30 27.32
CA ARG A 246 4.83 3.95 28.73
C ARG A 246 5.40 2.52 28.83
N PRO A 247 5.97 2.13 29.96
CA PRO A 247 6.48 0.77 30.16
C PRO A 247 5.45 -0.34 29.87
N ASP A 248 4.16 -0.06 30.13
CA ASP A 248 3.07 -1.02 29.95
C ASP A 248 2.61 -1.14 28.49
N ASP A 249 2.89 -0.14 27.65
CA ASP A 249 2.48 -0.12 26.24
C ASP A 249 3.33 -1.04 25.35
N THR A 250 4.49 -1.50 25.84
CA THR A 250 5.46 -2.31 25.07
C THR A 250 5.43 -3.80 25.43
N THR A 251 4.57 -4.21 26.36
CA THR A 251 4.43 -5.61 26.80
C THR A 251 3.11 -6.18 26.26
N GLY A 252 3.11 -6.59 25.00
CA GLY A 252 2.05 -7.36 24.36
C GLY A 252 2.47 -8.81 24.16
#